data_0ff3368317da63b9e8dbcf54479add34
#
_entry.id   0ff3368317da63b9e8dbcf54479add34
#
_cell.length_a   1.000
_cell.length_b   1.000
_cell.length_c   1.000
_cell.angle_alpha   90.00
_cell.angle_beta   90.00
_cell.angle_gamma   90.00
#
_symmetry.space_group_name_H-M   'P 1'
#
loop_
_entity.id
_entity.type
_entity.pdbx_description
1 polymer ?
#
loop_
_entity_poly.entity_id
_entity_poly.type
_entity_poly.pdbx_seq_one_letter_code
_entity_poly.pdbx_strand_id
1 'polypeptide(L)'
;MTPILELRDAGFRYRRSASPALDDVSFAVEAGRSLGLVGESGAGKTTALSLLLGLTTPTSGSVLFDGRPLNPRDRTQVRDFRRSVQPVFQDPYSSLDPRQSVGRIVGEPLASLGLAAGEQARERVAQALHSVALPADAARRYPHEFSGGQRQRIAIARAIVSRPRVLLADEPVSALDVTTRIQIIDLLGELAANEGMTVVMVSHDLSVVAALCAQTVVLRGGRVVEQGATSEVLRTPRDDYTRRLLASVPRLPA
;
A
#
# COMPACT_ATOMS: atom_id res chain seq x y z
N MET A 1 -2.08 -4.45 -21.78
CA MET A 1 -1.32 -5.24 -20.79
C MET A 1 -2.31 -5.73 -19.73
N THR A 2 -2.17 -6.93 -19.20
CA THR A 2 -3.04 -7.43 -18.13
C THR A 2 -2.68 -6.73 -16.82
N PRO A 3 -3.65 -6.16 -16.07
CA PRO A 3 -3.38 -5.57 -14.76
C PRO A 3 -2.86 -6.61 -13.77
N ILE A 4 -1.99 -6.20 -12.83
CA ILE A 4 -1.53 -7.08 -11.73
C ILE A 4 -2.66 -7.33 -10.74
N LEU A 5 -3.38 -6.26 -10.37
CA LEU A 5 -4.55 -6.31 -9.50
C LEU A 5 -5.70 -5.54 -10.13
N GLU A 6 -6.91 -5.99 -9.88
CA GLU A 6 -8.12 -5.30 -10.36
C GLU A 6 -9.26 -5.54 -9.36
N LEU A 7 -10.01 -4.50 -9.05
CA LEU A 7 -11.36 -4.63 -8.53
C LEU A 7 -12.32 -4.52 -9.72
N ARG A 8 -13.24 -5.49 -9.85
CA ARG A 8 -14.24 -5.51 -10.92
C ARG A 8 -15.63 -5.63 -10.33
N ASP A 9 -16.43 -4.56 -10.49
CA ASP A 9 -17.82 -4.43 -10.00
C ASP A 9 -17.93 -4.81 -8.51
N ALA A 10 -16.85 -4.46 -7.75
CA ALA A 10 -16.67 -4.92 -6.39
C ALA A 10 -17.58 -4.16 -5.43
N GLY A 11 -18.49 -4.89 -4.77
CA GLY A 11 -19.26 -4.42 -3.65
C GLY A 11 -18.83 -5.09 -2.36
N PHE A 12 -18.93 -4.34 -1.24
CA PHE A 12 -18.67 -4.89 0.07
C PHE A 12 -19.56 -4.27 1.13
N ARG A 13 -20.18 -5.13 1.96
CA ARG A 13 -21.02 -4.71 3.07
C ARG A 13 -20.59 -5.41 4.36
N TYR A 14 -20.37 -4.64 5.41
CA TYR A 14 -20.16 -5.18 6.75
C TYR A 14 -21.46 -5.76 7.32
N ARG A 15 -21.38 -6.88 8.03
CA ARG A 15 -22.57 -7.63 8.53
C ARG A 15 -23.60 -6.80 9.30
N ARG A 16 -23.20 -5.70 9.94
CA ARG A 16 -24.09 -4.85 10.76
C ARG A 16 -24.32 -3.46 10.16
N SER A 17 -23.87 -3.21 8.92
CA SER A 17 -24.02 -1.92 8.26
C SER A 17 -25.28 -1.90 7.39
N ALA A 18 -26.07 -0.82 7.48
CA ALA A 18 -27.22 -0.60 6.62
C ALA A 18 -26.78 -0.28 5.17
N SER A 19 -25.67 0.43 5.00
CA SER A 19 -25.12 0.82 3.69
C SER A 19 -23.89 -0.01 3.32
N PRO A 20 -23.63 -0.24 2.02
CA PRO A 20 -22.40 -0.85 1.58
C PRO A 20 -21.22 0.09 1.87
N ALA A 21 -20.06 -0.49 2.21
CA ALA A 21 -18.81 0.24 2.32
C ALA A 21 -18.15 0.44 0.94
N LEU A 22 -18.43 -0.46 0.00
CA LEU A 22 -18.13 -0.33 -1.42
C LEU A 22 -19.36 -0.76 -2.24
N ASP A 23 -19.61 -0.04 -3.32
CA ASP A 23 -20.76 -0.22 -4.18
C ASP A 23 -20.34 -0.02 -5.64
N ASP A 24 -20.20 -1.12 -6.39
CA ASP A 24 -19.85 -1.14 -7.80
C ASP A 24 -18.50 -0.45 -8.10
N VAL A 25 -17.45 -0.85 -7.35
CA VAL A 25 -16.11 -0.27 -7.49
C VAL A 25 -15.30 -1.06 -8.50
N SER A 26 -14.84 -0.36 -9.56
CA SER A 26 -13.98 -0.94 -10.59
C SER A 26 -12.78 -0.04 -10.87
N PHE A 27 -11.58 -0.58 -10.69
CA PHE A 27 -10.31 0.03 -11.11
C PHE A 27 -9.19 -1.02 -11.20
N ALA A 28 -8.14 -0.69 -11.94
CA ALA A 28 -7.03 -1.59 -12.20
C ALA A 28 -5.69 -1.01 -11.73
N VAL A 29 -4.80 -1.88 -11.25
CA VAL A 29 -3.41 -1.59 -10.90
C VAL A 29 -2.52 -2.19 -11.98
N GLU A 30 -1.91 -1.33 -12.77
CA GLU A 30 -1.01 -1.72 -13.86
C GLU A 30 0.43 -1.84 -13.37
N ALA A 31 1.19 -2.77 -13.95
CA ALA A 31 2.60 -2.95 -13.61
C ALA A 31 3.41 -1.67 -13.88
N GLY A 32 4.23 -1.25 -12.91
CA GLY A 32 5.10 -0.08 -13.01
C GLY A 32 4.37 1.27 -12.97
N ARG A 33 3.03 1.29 -12.77
CA ARG A 33 2.25 2.51 -12.66
C ARG A 33 1.65 2.64 -11.27
N SER A 34 2.32 3.37 -10.40
CA SER A 34 1.84 3.61 -9.03
C SER A 34 0.47 4.31 -9.03
N LEU A 35 -0.42 3.89 -8.12
CA LEU A 35 -1.80 4.33 -8.03
C LEU A 35 -2.11 4.92 -6.66
N GLY A 36 -2.69 6.12 -6.63
CA GLY A 36 -3.23 6.75 -5.43
C GLY A 36 -4.73 6.49 -5.29
N LEU A 37 -5.15 6.01 -4.14
CA LEU A 37 -6.54 5.85 -3.77
C LEU A 37 -6.90 6.93 -2.75
N VAL A 38 -7.69 7.91 -3.16
CA VAL A 38 -7.98 9.11 -2.38
C VAL A 38 -9.47 9.27 -2.06
N GLY A 39 -9.78 10.07 -1.05
CA GLY A 39 -11.15 10.37 -0.60
C GLY A 39 -11.18 10.69 0.89
N GLU A 40 -12.29 11.22 1.38
CA GLU A 40 -12.49 11.54 2.80
C GLU A 40 -12.49 10.29 3.69
N SER A 41 -12.46 10.50 5.01
CA SER A 41 -12.65 9.41 5.97
C SER A 41 -14.03 8.76 5.75
N GLY A 42 -14.06 7.42 5.75
CA GLY A 42 -15.28 6.66 5.46
C GLY A 42 -15.64 6.53 3.97
N ALA A 43 -14.83 7.03 3.03
CA ALA A 43 -15.09 6.88 1.58
C ALA A 43 -14.99 5.45 1.06
N GLY A 44 -14.45 4.50 1.85
CA GLY A 44 -14.29 3.09 1.45
C GLY A 44 -12.83 2.69 1.15
N LYS A 45 -11.86 3.58 1.26
CA LYS A 45 -10.44 3.35 0.91
C LYS A 45 -9.83 2.12 1.60
N THR A 46 -9.91 2.05 2.93
CA THR A 46 -9.40 0.92 3.73
C THR A 46 -10.12 -0.39 3.40
N THR A 47 -11.41 -0.32 3.05
CA THR A 47 -12.17 -1.49 2.59
C THR A 47 -11.67 -1.97 1.22
N ALA A 48 -11.47 -1.06 0.27
CA ALA A 48 -10.90 -1.38 -1.04
C ALA A 48 -9.49 -1.98 -0.90
N LEU A 49 -8.65 -1.40 -0.02
CA LEU A 49 -7.33 -1.93 0.29
C LEU A 49 -7.40 -3.34 0.90
N SER A 50 -8.34 -3.59 1.81
CA SER A 50 -8.56 -4.90 2.42
C SER A 50 -8.97 -5.96 1.40
N LEU A 51 -9.76 -5.59 0.39
CA LEU A 51 -10.07 -6.45 -0.75
C LEU A 51 -8.84 -6.73 -1.60
N LEU A 52 -8.08 -5.68 -1.96
CA LEU A 52 -6.84 -5.80 -2.74
C LEU A 52 -5.75 -6.60 -2.01
N LEU A 53 -5.73 -6.64 -0.68
CA LEU A 53 -4.86 -7.48 0.13
C LEU A 53 -5.37 -8.93 0.30
N GLY A 54 -6.57 -9.23 -0.20
CA GLY A 54 -7.21 -10.54 0.01
C GLY A 54 -7.49 -10.86 1.48
N LEU A 55 -7.57 -9.83 2.34
CA LEU A 55 -7.92 -9.99 3.77
C LEU A 55 -9.41 -10.26 3.96
N THR A 56 -10.21 -9.85 2.99
CA THR A 56 -11.64 -10.12 2.94
C THR A 56 -12.06 -10.36 1.49
N THR A 57 -13.24 -10.97 1.30
CA THR A 57 -13.81 -11.24 -0.03
C THR A 57 -14.94 -10.26 -0.33
N PRO A 58 -15.09 -9.76 -1.57
CA PRO A 58 -16.19 -8.89 -1.93
C PRO A 58 -17.53 -9.62 -1.76
N THR A 59 -18.60 -8.88 -1.46
CA THR A 59 -19.99 -9.41 -1.38
C THR A 59 -20.63 -9.53 -2.77
N SER A 60 -20.12 -8.75 -3.75
CA SER A 60 -20.45 -8.82 -5.17
C SER A 60 -19.22 -8.44 -5.99
N GLY A 61 -19.20 -8.81 -7.27
CA GLY A 61 -18.03 -8.59 -8.14
C GLY A 61 -16.84 -9.46 -7.78
N SER A 62 -15.62 -9.02 -8.09
CA SER A 62 -14.43 -9.82 -7.91
C SER A 62 -13.16 -8.98 -7.71
N VAL A 63 -12.18 -9.59 -7.02
CA VAL A 63 -10.78 -9.17 -7.01
C VAL A 63 -10.03 -10.07 -7.99
N LEU A 64 -9.31 -9.49 -8.94
CA LEU A 64 -8.50 -10.25 -9.87
C LEU A 64 -7.01 -10.05 -9.58
N PHE A 65 -6.28 -11.13 -9.68
CA PHE A 65 -4.81 -11.16 -9.65
C PHE A 65 -4.30 -11.77 -10.95
N ASP A 66 -3.47 -11.05 -11.69
CA ASP A 66 -2.99 -11.43 -13.03
C ASP A 66 -4.14 -11.84 -13.98
N GLY A 67 -5.25 -11.08 -13.95
CA GLY A 67 -6.44 -11.31 -14.77
C GLY A 67 -7.33 -12.48 -14.36
N ARG A 68 -7.01 -13.18 -13.25
CA ARG A 68 -7.79 -14.31 -12.74
C ARG A 68 -8.46 -13.95 -11.41
N PRO A 69 -9.72 -14.31 -11.18
CA PRO A 69 -10.37 -14.10 -9.88
C PRO A 69 -9.56 -14.74 -8.74
N LEU A 70 -9.31 -13.98 -7.69
CA LEU A 70 -8.61 -14.45 -6.51
C LEU A 70 -9.51 -15.44 -5.74
N ASN A 71 -9.08 -16.68 -5.68
CA ASN A 71 -9.79 -17.75 -4.95
C ASN A 71 -9.09 -18.05 -3.62
N PRO A 72 -9.68 -17.67 -2.46
CA PRO A 72 -9.07 -17.93 -1.15
C PRO A 72 -8.87 -19.42 -0.82
N ARG A 73 -9.53 -20.33 -1.55
CA ARG A 73 -9.40 -21.78 -1.36
C ARG A 73 -8.26 -22.40 -2.19
N ASP A 74 -7.76 -21.68 -3.19
CA ASP A 74 -6.60 -22.12 -3.98
C ASP A 74 -5.31 -21.72 -3.26
N ARG A 75 -4.72 -22.66 -2.52
CA ARG A 75 -3.51 -22.43 -1.73
C ARG A 75 -2.31 -21.97 -2.56
N THR A 76 -2.19 -22.46 -3.81
CA THR A 76 -1.10 -22.09 -4.72
C THR A 76 -1.26 -20.65 -5.16
N GLN A 77 -2.45 -20.27 -5.65
CA GLN A 77 -2.75 -18.90 -6.03
C GLN A 77 -2.57 -17.92 -4.86
N VAL A 78 -3.07 -18.27 -3.66
CA VAL A 78 -2.93 -17.43 -2.45
C VAL A 78 -1.47 -17.24 -2.05
N ARG A 79 -0.62 -18.29 -2.19
CA ARG A 79 0.81 -18.17 -1.90
C ARG A 79 1.51 -17.25 -2.89
N ASP A 80 1.24 -17.39 -4.19
CA ASP A 80 1.80 -16.55 -5.24
C ASP A 80 1.33 -15.11 -5.11
N PHE A 81 0.05 -14.91 -4.79
CA PHE A 81 -0.53 -13.61 -4.49
C PHE A 81 0.18 -12.94 -3.30
N ARG A 82 0.29 -13.62 -2.14
CA ARG A 82 0.96 -13.09 -0.95
C ARG A 82 2.45 -12.82 -1.16
N ARG A 83 3.11 -13.58 -2.03
CA ARG A 83 4.49 -13.28 -2.44
C ARG A 83 4.57 -11.99 -3.26
N SER A 84 3.60 -11.77 -4.15
CA SER A 84 3.57 -10.67 -5.11
C SER A 84 3.01 -9.37 -4.54
N VAL A 85 2.16 -9.44 -3.50
CA VAL A 85 1.45 -8.29 -2.93
C VAL A 85 1.73 -8.22 -1.45
N GLN A 86 2.35 -7.12 -1.01
CA GLN A 86 2.75 -6.93 0.38
C GLN A 86 2.21 -5.62 0.95
N PRO A 87 1.76 -5.59 2.22
CA PRO A 87 1.24 -4.39 2.85
C PRO A 87 2.30 -3.58 3.57
N VAL A 88 2.09 -2.25 3.62
CA VAL A 88 2.65 -1.34 4.61
C VAL A 88 1.47 -0.66 5.31
N PHE A 89 1.30 -0.92 6.60
CA PHE A 89 0.18 -0.39 7.38
C PHE A 89 0.47 1.01 7.93
N GLN A 90 -0.59 1.73 8.25
CA GLN A 90 -0.58 3.12 8.71
C GLN A 90 0.24 3.31 10.00
N ASP A 91 0.10 2.41 10.97
CA ASP A 91 0.77 2.51 12.27
C ASP A 91 1.93 1.52 12.37
N PRO A 92 3.18 1.99 12.26
CA PRO A 92 4.34 1.12 12.41
C PRO A 92 4.51 0.60 13.85
N TYR A 93 3.93 1.28 14.87
CA TYR A 93 4.02 0.82 16.25
C TYR A 93 3.23 -0.46 16.49
N SER A 94 2.00 -0.53 15.99
CA SER A 94 1.14 -1.71 16.13
C SER A 94 1.52 -2.84 15.17
N SER A 95 2.22 -2.52 14.09
CA SER A 95 2.59 -3.49 13.04
C SER A 95 3.88 -4.27 13.32
N LEU A 96 4.70 -3.82 14.27
CA LEU A 96 5.98 -4.44 14.65
C LEU A 96 5.88 -5.03 16.04
N ASP A 97 6.08 -6.35 16.20
CA ASP A 97 6.10 -6.99 17.53
C ASP A 97 7.30 -6.47 18.34
N PRO A 98 7.09 -5.74 19.45
CA PRO A 98 8.18 -5.14 20.22
C PRO A 98 9.08 -6.16 20.92
N ARG A 99 8.67 -7.44 20.99
CA ARG A 99 9.42 -8.53 21.59
C ARG A 99 10.37 -9.22 20.63
N GLN A 100 10.29 -8.90 19.35
CA GLN A 100 11.14 -9.48 18.32
C GLN A 100 12.21 -8.50 17.86
N SER A 101 13.39 -9.03 17.53
CA SER A 101 14.43 -8.20 16.87
C SER A 101 13.98 -7.81 15.47
N VAL A 102 14.48 -6.67 14.98
CA VAL A 102 14.18 -6.16 13.64
C VAL A 102 14.50 -7.19 12.57
N GLY A 103 15.62 -7.92 12.69
CA GLY A 103 15.98 -8.97 11.74
C GLY A 103 14.95 -10.09 11.66
N ARG A 104 14.33 -10.46 12.80
CA ARG A 104 13.27 -11.47 12.82
C ARG A 104 11.97 -10.93 12.23
N ILE A 105 11.61 -9.67 12.53
CA ILE A 105 10.43 -9.00 11.97
C ILE A 105 10.54 -8.89 10.45
N VAL A 106 11.67 -8.38 9.94
CA VAL A 106 11.91 -8.22 8.49
C VAL A 106 11.99 -9.56 7.78
N GLY A 107 12.56 -10.59 8.44
CA GLY A 107 12.69 -11.94 7.88
C GLY A 107 11.43 -12.79 7.92
N GLU A 108 10.37 -12.36 8.62
CA GLU A 108 9.12 -13.13 8.77
C GLU A 108 8.50 -13.54 7.44
N PRO A 109 8.35 -12.67 6.42
CA PRO A 109 7.79 -13.05 5.12
C PRO A 109 8.62 -14.10 4.38
N LEU A 110 9.94 -14.12 4.58
CA LEU A 110 10.81 -15.13 3.98
C LEU A 110 10.51 -16.52 4.52
N ALA A 111 10.31 -16.60 5.84
CA ALA A 111 9.99 -17.86 6.51
C ALA A 111 8.55 -18.33 6.22
N SER A 112 7.56 -17.45 6.37
CA SER A 112 6.15 -17.78 6.21
C SER A 112 5.78 -18.16 4.77
N LEU A 113 6.42 -17.55 3.78
CA LEU A 113 6.23 -17.85 2.37
C LEU A 113 7.21 -18.94 1.85
N GLY A 114 8.15 -19.40 2.69
CA GLY A 114 9.14 -20.41 2.32
C GLY A 114 10.07 -19.93 1.21
N LEU A 115 10.52 -18.66 1.24
CA LEU A 115 11.33 -18.04 0.19
C LEU A 115 12.83 -18.15 0.46
N ALA A 116 13.25 -18.18 1.72
CA ALA A 116 14.63 -18.31 2.14
C ALA A 116 14.71 -18.75 3.60
N ALA A 117 15.82 -19.39 3.97
CA ALA A 117 16.14 -19.80 5.34
C ALA A 117 17.65 -19.64 5.62
N GLY A 118 18.04 -19.71 6.89
CA GLY A 118 19.43 -19.71 7.29
C GLY A 118 20.19 -18.45 6.85
N GLU A 119 21.37 -18.64 6.23
CA GLU A 119 22.25 -17.54 5.77
C GLU A 119 21.59 -16.71 4.66
N GLN A 120 20.94 -17.36 3.70
CA GLN A 120 20.25 -16.66 2.61
C GLN A 120 19.16 -15.71 3.11
N ALA A 121 18.41 -16.08 4.17
CA ALA A 121 17.43 -15.19 4.78
C ALA A 121 18.13 -14.00 5.46
N ARG A 122 19.25 -14.21 6.15
CA ARG A 122 20.04 -13.13 6.78
C ARG A 122 20.56 -12.13 5.76
N GLU A 123 21.08 -12.60 4.63
CA GLU A 123 21.54 -11.74 3.54
C GLU A 123 20.42 -10.90 2.93
N ARG A 124 19.24 -11.51 2.68
CA ARG A 124 18.07 -10.78 2.17
C ARG A 124 17.58 -9.73 3.16
N VAL A 125 17.56 -10.04 4.45
CA VAL A 125 17.21 -9.08 5.51
C VAL A 125 18.19 -7.91 5.53
N ALA A 126 19.50 -8.16 5.44
CA ALA A 126 20.50 -7.11 5.39
C ALA A 126 20.33 -6.23 4.15
N GLN A 127 20.08 -6.82 2.98
CA GLN A 127 19.77 -6.09 1.75
C GLN A 127 18.53 -5.21 1.90
N ALA A 128 17.41 -5.76 2.43
CA ALA A 128 16.19 -5.00 2.64
C ALA A 128 16.37 -3.84 3.63
N LEU A 129 17.14 -4.02 4.70
CA LEU A 129 17.48 -2.93 5.63
C LEU A 129 18.33 -1.85 4.95
N HIS A 130 19.29 -2.25 4.13
CA HIS A 130 20.11 -1.32 3.34
C HIS A 130 19.26 -0.51 2.35
N SER A 131 18.34 -1.16 1.62
CA SER A 131 17.44 -0.49 0.66
C SER A 131 16.56 0.58 1.30
N VAL A 132 16.31 0.50 2.62
CA VAL A 132 15.57 1.53 3.36
C VAL A 132 16.47 2.48 4.16
N ALA A 133 17.77 2.53 3.85
CA ALA A 133 18.77 3.35 4.52
C ALA A 133 18.86 3.11 6.04
N LEU A 134 18.75 1.85 6.46
CA LEU A 134 19.04 1.42 7.83
C LEU A 134 20.35 0.62 7.86
N PRO A 135 21.19 0.81 8.91
CA PRO A 135 22.46 0.08 9.04
C PRO A 135 22.23 -1.42 9.31
N ALA A 136 23.17 -2.27 8.92
CA ALA A 136 23.05 -3.72 9.06
C ALA A 136 22.92 -4.19 10.51
N ASP A 137 23.49 -3.47 11.49
CA ASP A 137 23.37 -3.73 12.92
C ASP A 137 21.95 -3.53 13.44
N ALA A 138 21.11 -2.75 12.73
CA ALA A 138 19.68 -2.61 13.02
C ALA A 138 18.97 -3.97 13.15
N ALA A 139 19.42 -5.01 12.43
CA ALA A 139 18.82 -6.34 12.51
C ALA A 139 18.84 -6.96 13.92
N ARG A 140 19.81 -6.56 14.77
CA ARG A 140 19.95 -7.09 16.15
C ARG A 140 19.16 -6.31 17.18
N ARG A 141 18.72 -5.11 16.84
CA ARG A 141 18.01 -4.18 17.73
C ARG A 141 16.51 -4.45 17.73
N TYR A 142 15.81 -3.83 18.67
CA TYR A 142 14.37 -3.99 18.88
C TYR A 142 13.62 -2.72 18.42
N PRO A 143 12.33 -2.83 18.02
CA PRO A 143 11.56 -1.69 17.50
C PRO A 143 11.54 -0.46 18.42
N HIS A 144 11.54 -0.64 19.75
CA HIS A 144 11.50 0.46 20.71
C HIS A 144 12.77 1.33 20.72
N GLU A 145 13.87 0.86 20.14
CA GLU A 145 15.13 1.59 20.01
C GLU A 145 15.18 2.53 18.79
N PHE A 146 14.11 2.60 18.02
CA PHE A 146 14.04 3.37 16.78
C PHE A 146 13.01 4.49 16.85
N SER A 147 13.27 5.60 16.11
CA SER A 147 12.31 6.67 15.91
C SER A 147 11.10 6.22 15.07
N GLY A 148 10.02 7.02 15.03
CA GLY A 148 8.84 6.71 14.23
C GLY A 148 9.16 6.51 12.75
N GLY A 149 9.95 7.39 12.15
CA GLY A 149 10.39 7.26 10.76
C GLY A 149 11.28 6.04 10.51
N GLN A 150 12.16 5.70 11.45
CA GLN A 150 12.95 4.48 11.35
C GLN A 150 12.10 3.22 11.48
N ARG A 151 11.07 3.20 12.33
CA ARG A 151 10.10 2.10 12.40
C ARG A 151 9.32 1.96 11.11
N GLN A 152 8.94 3.07 10.48
CA GLN A 152 8.32 3.05 9.15
C GLN A 152 9.25 2.42 8.11
N ARG A 153 10.54 2.75 8.12
CA ARG A 153 11.54 2.10 7.26
C ARG A 153 11.66 0.60 7.53
N ILE A 154 11.59 0.16 8.80
CA ILE A 154 11.54 -1.27 9.16
C ILE A 154 10.28 -1.95 8.59
N ALA A 155 9.12 -1.31 8.68
CA ALA A 155 7.88 -1.85 8.12
C ALA A 155 7.95 -1.97 6.58
N ILE A 156 8.57 -0.99 5.90
CA ILE A 156 8.84 -1.05 4.46
C ILE A 156 9.83 -2.18 4.16
N ALA A 157 10.95 -2.29 4.90
CA ALA A 157 11.94 -3.36 4.72
C ALA A 157 11.29 -4.75 4.83
N ARG A 158 10.40 -4.95 5.82
CA ARG A 158 9.62 -6.19 5.96
C ARG A 158 8.77 -6.47 4.73
N ALA A 159 8.14 -5.46 4.16
CA ALA A 159 7.30 -5.63 2.99
C ALA A 159 8.12 -5.96 1.73
N ILE A 160 9.28 -5.31 1.52
CA ILE A 160 10.08 -5.50 0.30
C ILE A 160 11.02 -6.72 0.33
N VAL A 161 11.27 -7.34 1.50
CA VAL A 161 12.21 -8.47 1.64
C VAL A 161 11.83 -9.69 0.78
N SER A 162 10.53 -9.86 0.48
CA SER A 162 10.00 -10.89 -0.41
C SER A 162 10.16 -10.54 -1.90
N ARG A 163 10.58 -9.32 -2.24
CA ARG A 163 10.62 -8.72 -3.58
C ARG A 163 9.24 -8.76 -4.24
N PRO A 164 8.26 -8.06 -3.67
CA PRO A 164 6.90 -8.06 -4.19
C PRO A 164 6.80 -7.30 -5.51
N ARG A 165 5.78 -7.59 -6.31
CA ARG A 165 5.42 -6.84 -7.50
C ARG A 165 4.59 -5.60 -7.17
N VAL A 166 3.83 -5.67 -6.06
CA VAL A 166 2.93 -4.59 -5.60
C VAL A 166 3.13 -4.36 -4.11
N LEU A 167 3.32 -3.10 -3.74
CA LEU A 167 3.28 -2.63 -2.36
C LEU A 167 1.97 -1.87 -2.13
N LEU A 168 1.15 -2.35 -1.21
CA LEU A 168 -0.11 -1.71 -0.81
C LEU A 168 0.13 -0.92 0.48
N ALA A 169 0.18 0.40 0.40
CA ALA A 169 0.50 1.28 1.51
C ALA A 169 -0.74 2.02 2.02
N ASP A 170 -1.16 1.74 3.26
CA ASP A 170 -2.27 2.42 3.92
C ASP A 170 -1.74 3.60 4.73
N GLU A 171 -1.91 4.81 4.22
CA GLU A 171 -1.48 6.07 4.85
C GLU A 171 -0.05 6.03 5.44
N PRO A 172 0.97 5.59 4.69
CA PRO A 172 2.28 5.21 5.24
C PRO A 172 3.06 6.37 5.86
N VAL A 173 2.58 7.60 5.74
CA VAL A 173 3.28 8.82 6.21
C VAL A 173 2.41 9.72 7.09
N SER A 174 1.18 9.33 7.42
CA SER A 174 0.21 10.18 8.12
C SER A 174 0.65 10.57 9.54
N ALA A 175 1.37 9.70 10.24
CA ALA A 175 1.84 9.91 11.61
C ALA A 175 3.26 10.51 11.71
N LEU A 176 3.86 10.92 10.57
CA LEU A 176 5.25 11.39 10.51
C LEU A 176 5.31 12.92 10.38
N ASP A 177 6.37 13.52 10.91
CA ASP A 177 6.71 14.92 10.66
C ASP A 177 7.00 15.17 9.17
N VAL A 178 6.95 16.46 8.77
CA VAL A 178 7.06 16.84 7.35
C VAL A 178 8.36 16.35 6.70
N THR A 179 9.49 16.47 7.39
CA THR A 179 10.80 16.09 6.85
C THR A 179 10.88 14.58 6.65
N THR A 180 10.49 13.82 7.67
CA THR A 180 10.46 12.35 7.60
C THR A 180 9.47 11.86 6.54
N ARG A 181 8.31 12.54 6.38
CA ARG A 181 7.32 12.24 5.34
C ARG A 181 7.93 12.31 3.95
N ILE A 182 8.64 13.40 3.62
CA ILE A 182 9.30 13.57 2.32
C ILE A 182 10.28 12.41 2.09
N GLN A 183 11.14 12.12 3.07
CA GLN A 183 12.11 11.03 2.97
C GLN A 183 11.49 9.65 2.72
N ILE A 184 10.32 9.37 3.29
CA ILE A 184 9.63 8.09 3.06
C ILE A 184 8.97 8.06 1.68
N ILE A 185 8.45 9.19 1.18
CA ILE A 185 7.89 9.29 -0.18
C ILE A 185 8.99 9.08 -1.22
N ASP A 186 10.13 9.76 -1.06
CA ASP A 186 11.29 9.62 -1.95
C ASP A 186 11.78 8.15 -1.96
N LEU A 187 11.92 7.54 -0.77
CA LEU A 187 12.29 6.13 -0.64
C LEU A 187 11.33 5.20 -1.40
N LEU A 188 10.00 5.39 -1.26
CA LEU A 188 9.02 4.59 -1.98
C LEU A 188 9.12 4.79 -3.50
N GLY A 189 9.40 6.02 -3.94
CA GLY A 189 9.65 6.33 -5.36
C GLY A 189 10.90 5.64 -5.90
N GLU A 190 12.01 5.69 -5.16
CA GLU A 190 13.26 5.01 -5.51
C GLU A 190 13.09 3.48 -5.58
N LEU A 191 12.41 2.89 -4.59
CA LEU A 191 12.11 1.45 -4.59
C LEU A 191 11.23 1.05 -5.78
N ALA A 192 10.21 1.86 -6.11
CA ALA A 192 9.35 1.61 -7.27
C ALA A 192 10.16 1.65 -8.57
N ALA A 193 11.04 2.64 -8.74
CA ALA A 193 11.85 2.81 -9.94
C ALA A 193 12.95 1.73 -10.07
N ASN A 194 13.68 1.44 -8.99
CA ASN A 194 14.86 0.57 -9.03
C ASN A 194 14.51 -0.92 -9.04
N GLU A 195 13.41 -1.32 -8.36
CA GLU A 195 13.00 -2.72 -8.23
C GLU A 195 11.84 -3.08 -9.17
N GLY A 196 11.34 -2.13 -9.97
CA GLY A 196 10.19 -2.34 -10.87
C GLY A 196 8.89 -2.65 -10.11
N MET A 197 8.79 -2.20 -8.86
CA MET A 197 7.67 -2.44 -7.97
C MET A 197 6.56 -1.41 -8.21
N THR A 198 5.31 -1.82 -8.17
CA THR A 198 4.16 -0.92 -8.26
C THR A 198 3.68 -0.54 -6.87
N VAL A 199 3.56 0.75 -6.58
CA VAL A 199 3.02 1.22 -5.29
C VAL A 199 1.54 1.60 -5.47
N VAL A 200 0.68 1.02 -4.63
CA VAL A 200 -0.69 1.49 -4.44
C VAL A 200 -0.75 2.17 -3.08
N MET A 201 -1.07 3.45 -3.06
CA MET A 201 -1.08 4.25 -1.85
C MET A 201 -2.50 4.74 -1.53
N VAL A 202 -2.96 4.43 -0.33
CA VAL A 202 -4.12 5.10 0.25
C VAL A 202 -3.64 6.36 0.95
N SER A 203 -4.23 7.50 0.63
CA SER A 203 -3.92 8.76 1.29
C SER A 203 -5.11 9.71 1.25
N HIS A 204 -5.22 10.56 2.26
CA HIS A 204 -6.07 11.76 2.24
C HIS A 204 -5.27 13.00 1.84
N ASP A 205 -3.94 12.90 1.76
CA ASP A 205 -3.03 13.98 1.35
C ASP A 205 -2.73 13.85 -0.16
N LEU A 206 -3.34 14.74 -0.95
CA LEU A 206 -3.18 14.76 -2.40
C LEU A 206 -1.77 15.17 -2.83
N SER A 207 -1.01 15.88 -2.00
CA SER A 207 0.37 16.26 -2.32
C SER A 207 1.28 15.03 -2.35
N VAL A 208 1.07 14.09 -1.43
CA VAL A 208 1.76 12.79 -1.38
C VAL A 208 1.45 11.96 -2.63
N VAL A 209 0.17 11.93 -3.02
CA VAL A 209 -0.28 11.20 -4.21
C VAL A 209 0.31 11.83 -5.48
N ALA A 210 0.34 13.17 -5.56
CA ALA A 210 0.95 13.89 -6.68
C ALA A 210 2.44 13.59 -6.86
N ALA A 211 3.15 13.39 -5.74
CA ALA A 211 4.60 13.14 -5.75
C ALA A 211 4.94 11.69 -6.18
N LEU A 212 4.09 10.70 -5.86
CA LEU A 212 4.44 9.29 -6.02
C LEU A 212 3.61 8.55 -7.07
N CYS A 213 2.34 8.95 -7.27
CA CYS A 213 1.39 8.14 -8.04
C CYS A 213 1.18 8.67 -9.45
N ALA A 214 1.31 7.79 -10.45
CA ALA A 214 1.02 8.12 -11.85
C ALA A 214 -0.49 8.15 -12.16
N GLN A 215 -1.26 7.35 -11.42
CA GLN A 215 -2.70 7.22 -11.55
C GLN A 215 -3.38 7.58 -10.22
N THR A 216 -4.59 8.11 -10.30
CA THR A 216 -5.41 8.42 -9.13
C THR A 216 -6.83 7.90 -9.31
N VAL A 217 -7.36 7.29 -8.25
CA VAL A 217 -8.76 6.87 -8.11
C VAL A 217 -9.36 7.64 -6.94
N VAL A 218 -10.43 8.35 -7.17
CA VAL A 218 -11.15 9.14 -6.15
C VAL A 218 -12.39 8.38 -5.73
N LEU A 219 -12.45 8.04 -4.44
CA LEU A 219 -13.58 7.35 -3.81
C LEU A 219 -14.44 8.34 -3.01
N ARG A 220 -15.76 8.21 -3.15
CA ARG A 220 -16.76 8.91 -2.33
C ARG A 220 -17.93 7.97 -2.02
N GLY A 221 -18.26 7.81 -0.74
CA GLY A 221 -19.42 7.00 -0.34
C GLY A 221 -19.41 5.58 -0.89
N GLY A 222 -18.24 4.95 -0.97
CA GLY A 222 -18.08 3.60 -1.48
C GLY A 222 -18.09 3.46 -3.00
N ARG A 223 -18.05 4.55 -3.78
CA ARG A 223 -18.06 4.53 -5.25
C ARG A 223 -16.87 5.28 -5.81
N VAL A 224 -16.39 4.87 -6.98
CA VAL A 224 -15.42 5.65 -7.77
C VAL A 224 -16.16 6.81 -8.42
N VAL A 225 -15.76 8.05 -8.11
CA VAL A 225 -16.33 9.26 -8.70
C VAL A 225 -15.46 9.83 -9.81
N GLU A 226 -14.16 9.60 -9.73
CA GLU A 226 -13.20 10.00 -10.77
C GLU A 226 -11.98 9.10 -10.76
N GLN A 227 -11.42 8.81 -11.93
CA GLN A 227 -10.14 8.10 -12.07
C GLN A 227 -9.42 8.51 -13.34
N GLY A 228 -8.08 8.50 -13.29
CA GLY A 228 -7.27 8.86 -14.45
C GLY A 228 -5.81 9.13 -14.10
N ALA A 229 -5.06 9.72 -15.02
CA ALA A 229 -3.73 10.20 -14.76
C ALA A 229 -3.74 11.22 -13.61
N THR A 230 -2.84 11.08 -12.65
CA THR A 230 -2.81 11.96 -11.46
C THR A 230 -2.74 13.44 -11.87
N SER A 231 -1.94 13.77 -12.89
CA SER A 231 -1.82 15.12 -13.39
C SER A 231 -3.14 15.68 -13.95
N GLU A 232 -4.00 14.86 -14.56
CA GLU A 232 -5.31 15.27 -15.05
C GLU A 232 -6.30 15.46 -13.93
N VAL A 233 -6.43 14.45 -13.03
CA VAL A 233 -7.34 14.48 -11.89
C VAL A 233 -7.05 15.68 -10.98
N LEU A 234 -5.76 16.03 -10.79
CA LEU A 234 -5.38 17.14 -9.91
C LEU A 234 -5.46 18.51 -10.58
N ARG A 235 -5.24 18.62 -11.89
CA ARG A 235 -5.23 19.92 -12.60
C ARG A 235 -6.60 20.29 -13.18
N THR A 236 -7.32 19.30 -13.69
CA THR A 236 -8.60 19.48 -14.41
C THR A 236 -9.65 18.49 -13.93
N PRO A 237 -9.98 18.51 -12.61
CA PRO A 237 -10.95 17.58 -12.06
C PRO A 237 -12.32 17.76 -12.71
N ARG A 238 -12.94 16.64 -13.06
CA ARG A 238 -14.26 16.63 -13.72
C ARG A 238 -15.40 16.56 -12.72
N ASP A 239 -15.19 15.81 -11.61
CA ASP A 239 -16.21 15.64 -10.57
C ASP A 239 -16.16 16.78 -9.54
N ASP A 240 -17.34 17.27 -9.11
CA ASP A 240 -17.49 18.36 -8.14
C ASP A 240 -16.91 18.00 -6.76
N TYR A 241 -16.94 16.73 -6.40
CA TYR A 241 -16.34 16.27 -5.16
C TYR A 241 -14.82 16.34 -5.22
N THR A 242 -14.23 15.93 -6.34
CA THR A 242 -12.78 16.04 -6.55
C THR A 242 -12.34 17.50 -6.48
N ARG A 243 -13.10 18.43 -7.08
CA ARG A 243 -12.84 19.88 -6.98
C ARG A 243 -12.85 20.38 -5.53
N ARG A 244 -13.84 19.94 -4.74
CA ARG A 244 -13.92 20.31 -3.32
C ARG A 244 -12.79 19.69 -2.50
N LEU A 245 -12.45 18.43 -2.75
CA LEU A 245 -11.35 17.74 -2.09
C LEU A 245 -10.01 18.48 -2.33
N LEU A 246 -9.76 18.91 -3.56
CA LEU A 246 -8.58 19.71 -3.91
C LEU A 246 -8.58 21.11 -3.27
N ALA A 247 -9.74 21.74 -3.19
CA ALA A 247 -9.88 23.05 -2.57
C ALA A 247 -9.65 23.03 -1.06
N SER A 248 -9.84 21.88 -0.40
CA SER A 248 -9.60 21.71 1.03
C SER A 248 -8.11 21.52 1.40
N VAL A 249 -7.23 21.27 0.43
CA VAL A 249 -5.79 21.18 0.66
C VAL A 249 -5.24 22.58 0.93
N PRO A 250 -4.60 22.81 2.10
CA PRO A 250 -4.00 24.11 2.40
C PRO A 250 -2.94 24.47 1.35
N ARG A 251 -3.12 25.58 0.65
CA ARG A 251 -2.07 26.15 -0.20
C ARG A 251 -1.13 26.92 0.70
N LEU A 252 0.16 26.60 0.68
CA LEU A 252 1.15 27.47 1.28
C LEU A 252 1.03 28.86 0.61
N PRO A 253 0.99 29.97 1.38
CA PRO A 253 1.06 31.28 0.78
C PRO A 253 2.36 31.38 -0.03
N ALA A 254 2.21 31.92 -1.25
CA ALA A 254 3.33 32.16 -2.16
C ALA A 254 4.33 33.16 -1.59
#